data_27964f329ad19c425f7818274615df15
#
_entry.id   27964f329ad19c425f7818274615df15
#
_cell.length_a   1.000
_cell.length_b   1.000
_cell.length_c   1.000
_cell.angle_alpha   90.00
_cell.angle_beta   90.00
_cell.angle_gamma   90.00
#
_symmetry.space_group_name_H-M   'P 1'
#
loop_
_entity.id
_entity.type
_entity.pdbx_description
1 polymer ?
#
loop_
_entity_poly.entity_id
_entity_poly.type
_entity_poly.pdbx_seq_one_letter_code
_entity_poly.pdbx_strand_id
1 'polypeptide(L)'
;RLIGINAPELGKDGAPDQPLATRARDRLAQLVRGQRVTLAFERERQDHYGRLLAHVYLPDGRDVEEILLREGLAWAVAVPPNMGKLAVLLAAENEVRGTGRGVWGESVYAPTPAERLTTQDTGFRFIEGTIRRRAQRHNVIYLDLAPSVALLIPGKDWKKYFDVQGSTNVAGGRRRGATKSNPSDLIGRRVVARGWLTESKGRLHLRVSHPAMLTWRD
;
A
#
# COMPACT_ATOMS: atom_id res chain seq x y z
N ARG A 1 12.61 8.86 6.18
CA ARG A 1 11.37 8.21 5.71
C ARG A 1 11.30 6.79 6.30
N LEU A 2 10.23 6.50 7.04
CA LEU A 2 9.97 5.15 7.56
C LEU A 2 9.68 4.19 6.40
N ILE A 3 10.31 3.00 6.43
CA ILE A 3 10.13 1.95 5.42
C ILE A 3 8.81 1.21 5.71
N GLY A 4 8.09 0.81 4.66
CA GLY A 4 6.97 -0.12 4.75
C GLY A 4 5.68 0.47 5.30
N ILE A 5 5.62 1.78 5.61
CA ILE A 5 4.38 2.45 6.02
C ILE A 5 4.14 3.75 5.26
N ASN A 6 2.87 4.13 5.15
CA ASN A 6 2.42 5.45 4.75
C ASN A 6 1.45 6.00 5.80
N ALA A 7 1.52 7.28 6.08
CA ALA A 7 0.63 7.98 7.00
C ALA A 7 -0.12 9.10 6.26
N PRO A 8 -1.24 9.60 6.81
CA PRO A 8 -1.88 10.80 6.30
C PRO A 8 -0.89 11.96 6.16
N GLU A 9 -1.03 12.75 5.13
CA GLU A 9 -0.09 13.81 4.78
C GLU A 9 -0.55 15.16 5.34
N LEU A 10 0.41 15.92 5.90
CA LEU A 10 0.20 17.32 6.23
C LEU A 10 0.03 18.12 4.93
N GLY A 11 -0.85 19.09 4.98
CA GLY A 11 -1.07 20.00 3.87
C GLY A 11 0.19 20.76 3.50
N LYS A 12 0.33 21.09 2.23
CA LYS A 12 1.41 21.93 1.68
C LYS A 12 0.80 23.02 0.83
N ASP A 13 1.50 24.14 0.74
CA ASP A 13 1.13 25.26 -0.14
C ASP A 13 -0.33 25.73 0.03
N GLY A 14 -0.82 25.75 1.30
CA GLY A 14 -2.18 26.16 1.63
C GLY A 14 -3.24 25.06 1.52
N ALA A 15 -2.89 23.87 1.09
CA ALA A 15 -3.80 22.73 1.14
C ALA A 15 -4.03 22.29 2.61
N PRO A 16 -5.26 21.84 2.96
CA PRO A 16 -5.54 21.36 4.32
C PRO A 16 -4.82 20.07 4.64
N ASP A 17 -4.55 19.83 5.92
CA ASP A 17 -4.08 18.56 6.43
C ASP A 17 -5.08 17.44 6.11
N GLN A 18 -4.58 16.27 5.74
CA GLN A 18 -5.42 15.09 5.69
C GLN A 18 -5.89 14.71 7.11
N PRO A 19 -7.10 14.15 7.29
CA PRO A 19 -7.57 13.68 8.58
C PRO A 19 -6.52 12.81 9.28
N LEU A 20 -6.28 13.06 10.57
CA LEU A 20 -5.28 12.39 11.41
C LEU A 20 -3.80 12.66 11.06
N ALA A 21 -3.45 13.48 10.06
CA ALA A 21 -2.06 13.77 9.71
C ALA A 21 -1.29 14.41 10.90
N THR A 22 -1.86 15.45 11.51
CA THR A 22 -1.30 16.10 12.71
C THR A 22 -1.14 15.09 13.85
N ARG A 23 -2.13 14.22 14.09
CA ARG A 23 -2.07 13.21 15.14
C ARG A 23 -0.95 12.18 14.89
N ALA A 24 -0.79 11.72 13.64
CA ALA A 24 0.28 10.78 13.26
C ALA A 24 1.66 11.41 13.45
N ARG A 25 1.84 12.68 13.02
CA ARG A 25 3.07 13.44 13.23
C ARG A 25 3.40 13.62 14.72
N ASP A 26 2.43 14.04 15.50
CA ASP A 26 2.64 14.32 16.93
C ASP A 26 2.94 13.04 17.70
N ARG A 27 2.29 11.94 17.33
CA ARG A 27 2.59 10.63 17.92
C ARG A 27 3.99 10.16 17.58
N LEU A 28 4.42 10.30 16.34
CA LEU A 28 5.81 10.00 15.96
C LEU A 28 6.79 10.89 16.76
N ALA A 29 6.50 12.18 16.87
CA ALA A 29 7.34 13.10 17.64
C ALA A 29 7.41 12.72 19.14
N GLN A 30 6.30 12.29 19.76
CA GLN A 30 6.29 11.80 21.14
C GLN A 30 7.16 10.55 21.33
N LEU A 31 7.18 9.67 20.33
CA LEU A 31 7.96 8.44 20.40
C LEU A 31 9.48 8.69 20.29
N VAL A 32 9.90 9.64 19.44
CA VAL A 32 11.31 9.77 19.08
C VAL A 32 12.00 11.03 19.60
N ARG A 33 11.26 12.06 19.99
CA ARG A 33 11.86 13.34 20.41
C ARG A 33 12.66 13.16 21.70
N GLY A 34 13.94 13.58 21.65
CA GLY A 34 14.87 13.44 22.77
C GLY A 34 15.34 12.02 23.03
N GLN A 35 14.97 11.06 22.18
CA GLN A 35 15.38 9.67 22.31
C GLN A 35 16.57 9.36 21.38
N ARG A 36 17.44 8.47 21.83
CA ARG A 36 18.45 7.82 20.95
C ARG A 36 17.81 6.63 20.27
N VAL A 37 17.39 6.79 19.02
CA VAL A 37 16.79 5.71 18.23
C VAL A 37 17.83 4.94 17.44
N THR A 38 17.53 3.67 17.14
CA THR A 38 18.34 2.85 16.22
C THR A 38 17.70 2.85 14.85
N LEU A 39 18.49 3.07 13.80
CA LEU A 39 18.05 2.99 12.40
C LEU A 39 18.53 1.70 11.78
N ALA A 40 17.60 0.89 11.29
CA ALA A 40 17.93 -0.31 10.51
C ALA A 40 17.61 -0.06 9.02
N PHE A 41 18.61 -0.29 8.18
CA PHE A 41 18.50 -0.07 6.74
C PHE A 41 18.24 -1.40 6.03
N GLU A 42 17.53 -1.33 4.92
CA GLU A 42 17.39 -2.43 3.98
C GLU A 42 18.27 -2.21 2.73
N ARG A 43 17.87 -2.73 1.57
CA ARG A 43 18.65 -2.69 0.33
C ARG A 43 18.88 -1.28 -0.19
N GLU A 44 17.81 -0.49 -0.30
CA GLU A 44 17.88 0.92 -0.67
C GLU A 44 17.87 1.76 0.59
N ARG A 45 18.90 2.60 0.73
CA ARG A 45 19.07 3.48 1.88
C ARG A 45 18.52 4.88 1.68
N GLN A 46 18.22 5.24 0.43
CA GLN A 46 17.67 6.54 0.08
C GLN A 46 16.62 6.38 -1.00
N ASP A 47 15.61 7.24 -0.98
CA ASP A 47 14.66 7.35 -2.08
C ASP A 47 15.18 8.32 -3.15
N HIS A 48 14.39 8.46 -4.24
CA HIS A 48 14.74 9.36 -5.35
C HIS A 48 14.73 10.86 -5.01
N TYR A 49 14.25 11.22 -3.79
CA TYR A 49 14.36 12.57 -3.24
C TYR A 49 15.58 12.74 -2.31
N GLY A 50 16.42 11.72 -2.16
CA GLY A 50 17.58 11.73 -1.25
C GLY A 50 17.23 11.53 0.23
N ARG A 51 15.98 11.21 0.59
CA ARG A 51 15.59 10.95 1.97
C ARG A 51 16.07 9.58 2.41
N LEU A 52 16.68 9.49 3.60
CA LEU A 52 17.06 8.22 4.19
C LEU A 52 15.82 7.33 4.41
N LEU A 53 15.95 6.06 4.03
CA LEU A 53 14.97 4.99 4.20
C LEU A 53 15.45 4.07 5.32
N ALA A 54 14.73 4.01 6.43
CA ALA A 54 15.09 3.16 7.56
C ALA A 54 13.86 2.71 8.33
N HIS A 55 13.98 1.57 9.02
CA HIS A 55 13.16 1.21 10.15
C HIS A 55 13.71 1.89 11.40
N VAL A 56 12.83 2.28 12.32
CA VAL A 56 13.19 3.03 13.52
C VAL A 56 12.82 2.24 14.76
N TYR A 57 13.82 1.99 15.61
CA TYR A 57 13.64 1.29 16.88
C TYR A 57 13.90 2.23 18.05
N LEU A 58 13.02 2.19 19.05
CA LEU A 58 13.17 2.89 20.31
C LEU A 58 14.30 2.25 21.17
N PRO A 59 14.80 2.94 22.21
CA PRO A 59 15.83 2.40 23.09
C PRO A 59 15.45 1.08 23.76
N ASP A 60 14.17 0.82 23.98
CA ASP A 60 13.62 -0.41 24.52
C ASP A 60 13.39 -1.52 23.48
N GLY A 61 13.78 -1.29 22.23
CA GLY A 61 13.67 -2.24 21.11
C GLY A 61 12.32 -2.24 20.40
N ARG A 62 11.33 -1.46 20.85
CA ARG A 62 10.05 -1.35 20.15
C ARG A 62 10.21 -0.70 18.78
N ASP A 63 9.43 -1.18 17.84
CA ASP A 63 9.39 -0.73 16.46
C ASP A 63 8.37 0.42 16.30
N VAL A 64 8.82 1.55 15.78
CA VAL A 64 8.00 2.76 15.63
C VAL A 64 6.92 2.54 14.55
N GLU A 65 7.25 1.85 13.45
CA GLU A 65 6.30 1.55 12.39
C GLU A 65 5.15 0.67 12.87
N GLU A 66 5.47 -0.38 13.66
CA GLU A 66 4.44 -1.25 14.23
C GLU A 66 3.54 -0.51 15.22
N ILE A 67 4.10 0.38 16.06
CA ILE A 67 3.31 1.19 16.98
C ILE A 67 2.31 2.06 16.21
N LEU A 68 2.77 2.77 15.18
CA LEU A 68 1.90 3.64 14.37
C LEU A 68 0.80 2.86 13.66
N LEU A 69 1.11 1.66 13.16
CA LEU A 69 0.12 0.77 12.53
C LEU A 69 -0.92 0.27 13.52
N ARG A 70 -0.52 -0.24 14.71
CA ARG A 70 -1.43 -0.70 15.77
C ARG A 70 -2.28 0.41 16.36
N GLU A 71 -1.81 1.64 16.31
CA GLU A 71 -2.60 2.81 16.72
C GLU A 71 -3.55 3.32 15.61
N GLY A 72 -3.48 2.75 14.40
CA GLY A 72 -4.28 3.17 13.26
C GLY A 72 -3.87 4.55 12.74
N LEU A 73 -2.61 4.90 12.81
CA LEU A 73 -2.06 6.20 12.36
C LEU A 73 -1.29 6.10 11.04
N ALA A 74 -1.22 4.89 10.48
CA ALA A 74 -0.56 4.62 9.21
C ALA A 74 -1.15 3.38 8.52
N TRP A 75 -0.79 3.17 7.27
CA TRP A 75 -1.06 1.98 6.49
C TRP A 75 0.24 1.28 6.11
N ALA A 76 0.25 -0.04 6.13
CA ALA A 76 1.37 -0.81 5.59
C ALA A 76 1.42 -0.69 4.07
N VAL A 77 2.61 -0.48 3.51
CA VAL A 77 2.84 -0.38 2.06
C VAL A 77 4.03 -1.23 1.63
N ALA A 78 3.87 -1.92 0.52
CA ALA A 78 4.92 -2.71 -0.09
C ALA A 78 5.62 -1.90 -1.17
N VAL A 79 6.86 -1.50 -0.93
CA VAL A 79 7.70 -0.76 -1.88
C VAL A 79 9.02 -1.52 -2.09
N PRO A 80 9.07 -2.43 -3.09
CA PRO A 80 10.33 -3.13 -3.38
C PRO A 80 11.46 -2.15 -3.74
N PRO A 81 12.73 -2.47 -3.37
CA PRO A 81 13.18 -3.76 -2.85
C PRO A 81 13.11 -3.90 -1.31
N ASN A 82 12.71 -2.84 -0.59
CA ASN A 82 12.67 -2.80 0.87
C ASN A 82 11.41 -3.47 1.41
N MET A 83 11.47 -4.76 1.66
CA MET A 83 10.33 -5.62 1.96
C MET A 83 10.56 -6.54 3.17
N GLY A 84 11.70 -6.41 3.84
CA GLY A 84 12.13 -7.34 4.88
C GLY A 84 11.13 -7.49 6.03
N LYS A 85 10.43 -6.42 6.38
CA LYS A 85 9.43 -6.41 7.47
C LYS A 85 7.97 -6.42 6.99
N LEU A 86 7.69 -6.55 5.70
CA LEU A 86 6.33 -6.42 5.18
C LEU A 86 5.32 -7.31 5.91
N ALA A 87 5.66 -8.58 6.17
CA ALA A 87 4.74 -9.52 6.85
C ALA A 87 4.38 -9.07 8.26
N VAL A 88 5.36 -8.57 9.01
CA VAL A 88 5.16 -8.06 10.39
C VAL A 88 4.30 -6.80 10.38
N LEU A 89 4.58 -5.86 9.46
CA LEU A 89 3.83 -4.62 9.33
C LEU A 89 2.37 -4.87 8.91
N LEU A 90 2.13 -5.81 8.00
CA LEU A 90 0.78 -6.23 7.62
C LEU A 90 0.03 -6.89 8.78
N ALA A 91 0.71 -7.69 9.61
CA ALA A 91 0.11 -8.28 10.79
C ALA A 91 -0.32 -7.20 11.80
N ALA A 92 0.56 -6.22 12.09
CA ALA A 92 0.25 -5.09 12.96
C ALA A 92 -0.93 -4.25 12.44
N GLU A 93 -0.99 -4.00 11.14
CA GLU A 93 -2.13 -3.33 10.51
C GLU A 93 -3.44 -4.12 10.67
N ASN A 94 -3.39 -5.44 10.45
CA ASN A 94 -4.59 -6.30 10.50
C ASN A 94 -5.23 -6.37 11.89
N GLU A 95 -4.47 -6.15 12.98
CA GLU A 95 -5.00 -6.09 14.34
C GLU A 95 -6.04 -4.96 14.51
N VAL A 96 -5.96 -3.89 13.75
CA VAL A 96 -6.82 -2.70 13.88
C VAL A 96 -7.72 -2.42 12.67
N ARG A 97 -7.43 -3.03 11.53
CA ARG A 97 -8.12 -2.73 10.26
C ARG A 97 -9.65 -2.87 10.33
N GLY A 98 -10.17 -3.82 11.11
CA GLY A 98 -11.62 -4.06 11.25
C GLY A 98 -12.26 -3.33 12.44
N THR A 99 -11.49 -2.56 13.23
CA THR A 99 -11.99 -1.97 14.48
C THR A 99 -12.56 -0.57 14.32
N GLY A 100 -12.42 0.06 13.17
CA GLY A 100 -12.77 1.48 12.95
C GLY A 100 -11.82 2.46 13.65
N ARG A 101 -10.66 2.01 14.14
CA ARG A 101 -9.71 2.87 14.87
C ARG A 101 -8.84 3.66 13.90
N GLY A 102 -8.64 4.95 14.22
CA GLY A 102 -7.75 5.82 13.47
C GLY A 102 -8.16 5.96 12.01
N VAL A 103 -7.23 5.81 11.07
CA VAL A 103 -7.46 5.89 9.62
C VAL A 103 -8.52 4.91 9.11
N TRP A 104 -8.80 3.83 9.84
CA TRP A 104 -9.80 2.83 9.47
C TRP A 104 -11.23 3.24 9.83
N GLY A 105 -11.41 4.28 10.63
CA GLY A 105 -12.71 4.87 10.96
C GLY A 105 -13.05 6.10 10.10
N GLU A 106 -12.08 6.64 9.39
CA GLU A 106 -12.28 7.83 8.56
C GLU A 106 -12.86 7.47 7.19
N SER A 107 -14.06 7.95 6.89
CA SER A 107 -14.75 7.67 5.62
C SER A 107 -13.98 8.13 4.39
N VAL A 108 -13.17 9.20 4.51
CA VAL A 108 -12.32 9.70 3.42
C VAL A 108 -11.26 8.69 2.95
N TYR A 109 -10.91 7.71 3.80
CA TYR A 109 -9.97 6.64 3.48
C TYR A 109 -10.65 5.33 3.09
N ALA A 110 -11.97 5.30 3.05
CA ALA A 110 -12.72 4.15 2.55
C ALA A 110 -12.40 3.91 1.05
N PRO A 111 -12.43 2.65 0.59
CA PRO A 111 -12.22 2.35 -0.82
C PRO A 111 -13.21 3.11 -1.70
N THR A 112 -12.68 3.88 -2.66
CA THR A 112 -13.48 4.64 -3.62
C THR A 112 -13.72 3.79 -4.88
N PRO A 113 -14.99 3.63 -5.35
CA PRO A 113 -15.26 2.96 -6.61
C PRO A 113 -14.51 3.62 -7.78
N ALA A 114 -13.84 2.81 -8.60
CA ALA A 114 -13.01 3.30 -9.71
C ALA A 114 -13.82 4.17 -10.71
N GLU A 115 -15.11 3.89 -10.86
CA GLU A 115 -16.02 4.63 -11.74
C GLU A 115 -16.34 6.06 -11.24
N ARG A 116 -16.13 6.33 -9.94
CA ARG A 116 -16.39 7.66 -9.34
C ARG A 116 -15.17 8.56 -9.34
N LEU A 117 -13.99 8.02 -9.67
CA LEU A 117 -12.76 8.78 -9.67
C LEU A 117 -12.65 9.70 -10.87
N THR A 118 -12.13 10.90 -10.62
CA THR A 118 -11.81 11.92 -11.61
C THR A 118 -10.31 12.11 -11.69
N THR A 119 -9.80 12.74 -12.74
CA THR A 119 -8.35 12.97 -12.93
C THR A 119 -7.69 13.82 -11.83
N GLN A 120 -8.48 14.49 -11.00
CA GLN A 120 -8.00 15.26 -9.85
C GLN A 120 -7.79 14.38 -8.61
N ASP A 121 -8.31 13.16 -8.60
CA ASP A 121 -8.23 12.22 -7.48
C ASP A 121 -6.86 11.54 -7.42
N THR A 122 -5.80 12.26 -7.10
CA THR A 122 -4.42 11.78 -6.97
C THR A 122 -4.01 11.53 -5.52
N GLY A 123 -2.78 11.04 -5.31
CA GLY A 123 -2.24 10.76 -3.98
C GLY A 123 -2.49 9.32 -3.51
N PHE A 124 -2.20 9.06 -2.23
CA PHE A 124 -2.40 7.71 -1.66
C PHE A 124 -3.88 7.45 -1.42
N ARG A 125 -4.40 6.37 -2.03
CA ARG A 125 -5.82 6.01 -1.96
C ARG A 125 -6.03 4.51 -1.90
N PHE A 126 -7.22 4.14 -1.41
CA PHE A 126 -7.83 2.84 -1.62
C PHE A 126 -8.87 2.99 -2.73
N ILE A 127 -8.74 2.18 -3.78
CA ILE A 127 -9.71 2.16 -4.88
C ILE A 127 -10.27 0.76 -5.03
N GLU A 128 -11.55 0.65 -5.37
CA GLU A 128 -12.18 -0.63 -5.62
C GLU A 128 -12.78 -0.70 -7.02
N GLY A 129 -12.84 -1.90 -7.58
CA GLY A 129 -13.45 -2.14 -8.87
C GLY A 129 -13.34 -3.58 -9.31
N THR A 130 -14.01 -3.88 -10.42
CA THR A 130 -13.90 -5.16 -11.10
C THR A 130 -12.88 -5.03 -12.23
N ILE A 131 -11.95 -5.98 -12.34
CA ILE A 131 -10.99 -6.02 -13.45
C ILE A 131 -11.75 -6.33 -14.73
N ARG A 132 -11.86 -5.35 -15.62
CA ARG A 132 -12.64 -5.44 -16.88
C ARG A 132 -11.77 -5.89 -18.05
N ARG A 133 -10.49 -5.52 -18.03
CA ARG A 133 -9.55 -5.80 -19.10
C ARG A 133 -8.15 -5.95 -18.57
N ARG A 134 -7.36 -6.83 -19.18
CA ARG A 134 -5.92 -6.93 -19.00
C ARG A 134 -5.22 -6.57 -20.31
N ALA A 135 -4.20 -5.73 -20.22
CA ALA A 135 -3.31 -5.42 -21.35
C ALA A 135 -1.86 -5.45 -20.87
N GLN A 136 -0.94 -5.67 -21.81
CA GLN A 136 0.50 -5.59 -21.53
C GLN A 136 1.15 -4.69 -22.57
N ARG A 137 1.91 -3.70 -22.12
CA ARG A 137 2.65 -2.78 -22.98
C ARG A 137 4.01 -2.44 -22.32
N HIS A 138 5.09 -2.47 -23.09
CA HIS A 138 6.43 -2.07 -22.64
C HIS A 138 6.82 -2.63 -21.26
N ASN A 139 6.65 -3.93 -21.06
CA ASN A 139 6.96 -4.57 -19.77
C ASN A 139 6.16 -4.05 -18.56
N VAL A 140 4.94 -3.53 -18.79
CA VAL A 140 3.97 -3.15 -17.75
C VAL A 140 2.66 -3.87 -18.05
N ILE A 141 2.06 -4.44 -17.00
CA ILE A 141 0.73 -5.04 -17.05
C ILE A 141 -0.27 -4.02 -16.53
N TYR A 142 -1.31 -3.80 -17.30
CA TYR A 142 -2.43 -2.93 -17.00
C TYR A 142 -3.65 -3.77 -16.68
N LEU A 143 -4.28 -3.52 -15.54
CA LEU A 143 -5.56 -4.11 -15.16
C LEU A 143 -6.57 -2.95 -15.08
N ASP A 144 -7.41 -2.80 -16.10
CA ASP A 144 -8.40 -1.73 -16.18
C ASP A 144 -9.58 -2.03 -15.24
N LEU A 145 -9.85 -1.11 -14.31
CA LEU A 145 -11.01 -1.16 -13.41
C LEU A 145 -12.17 -0.32 -13.96
N ALA A 146 -11.86 0.81 -14.60
CA ALA A 146 -12.79 1.70 -15.28
C ALA A 146 -12.14 2.23 -16.57
N PRO A 147 -12.86 2.89 -17.49
CA PRO A 147 -12.28 3.46 -18.71
C PRO A 147 -11.11 4.41 -18.44
N SER A 148 -11.17 5.17 -17.35
CA SER A 148 -10.17 6.16 -16.93
C SER A 148 -9.22 5.65 -15.83
N VAL A 149 -9.37 4.42 -15.28
CA VAL A 149 -8.62 3.95 -14.11
C VAL A 149 -8.01 2.58 -14.36
N ALA A 150 -6.70 2.45 -14.16
CA ALA A 150 -5.99 1.18 -14.28
C ALA A 150 -4.99 0.96 -13.13
N LEU A 151 -4.85 -0.30 -12.73
CA LEU A 151 -3.71 -0.75 -11.94
C LEU A 151 -2.53 -1.02 -12.88
N LEU A 152 -1.35 -0.53 -12.53
CA LEU A 152 -0.11 -0.76 -13.26
C LEU A 152 0.82 -1.65 -12.47
N ILE A 153 1.16 -2.80 -13.03
CA ILE A 153 2.10 -3.74 -12.40
C ILE A 153 3.34 -3.83 -13.30
N PRO A 154 4.53 -3.38 -12.85
CA PRO A 154 5.76 -3.56 -13.60
C PRO A 154 6.00 -5.03 -13.90
N GLY A 155 6.45 -5.36 -15.12
CA GLY A 155 6.63 -6.76 -15.52
C GLY A 155 7.66 -7.52 -14.69
N LYS A 156 8.68 -6.83 -14.16
CA LYS A 156 9.64 -7.42 -13.21
C LYS A 156 8.96 -7.83 -11.90
N ASP A 157 8.04 -6.99 -11.40
CA ASP A 157 7.31 -7.24 -10.16
C ASP A 157 6.24 -8.32 -10.39
N TRP A 158 5.59 -8.30 -11.57
CA TRP A 158 4.67 -9.35 -11.98
C TRP A 158 5.34 -10.73 -11.93
N LYS A 159 6.45 -10.91 -12.65
CA LYS A 159 7.22 -12.16 -12.67
C LYS A 159 7.68 -12.61 -11.30
N LYS A 160 8.04 -11.66 -10.44
CA LYS A 160 8.61 -11.96 -9.12
C LYS A 160 7.56 -12.30 -8.08
N TYR A 161 6.42 -11.62 -8.08
CA TYR A 161 5.48 -11.65 -6.96
C TYR A 161 4.07 -12.13 -7.33
N PHE A 162 3.67 -12.02 -8.61
CA PHE A 162 2.31 -12.38 -9.05
C PHE A 162 2.27 -13.67 -9.86
N ASP A 163 3.34 -13.98 -10.61
CA ASP A 163 3.43 -15.17 -11.47
C ASP A 163 3.99 -16.39 -10.72
N VAL A 164 4.15 -16.29 -9.40
CA VAL A 164 4.67 -17.39 -8.57
C VAL A 164 3.61 -18.47 -8.47
N GLN A 165 3.88 -19.61 -9.07
CA GLN A 165 3.07 -20.82 -8.96
C GLN A 165 2.88 -21.17 -7.47
N GLY A 166 1.65 -21.17 -7.01
CA GLY A 166 1.28 -21.85 -5.77
C GLY A 166 1.40 -21.08 -4.46
N SER A 167 1.48 -19.74 -4.44
CA SER A 167 1.46 -18.99 -3.18
C SER A 167 0.08 -18.37 -2.91
N THR A 168 -0.90 -19.19 -2.60
CA THR A 168 -2.11 -18.79 -1.86
C THR A 168 -1.84 -18.94 -0.37
N ASN A 169 -1.00 -18.10 0.20
CA ASN A 169 -1.01 -17.89 1.64
C ASN A 169 -2.04 -16.82 2.00
N VAL A 170 -3.31 -17.20 1.92
CA VAL A 170 -4.35 -16.63 2.75
C VAL A 170 -4.47 -17.58 3.95
N ALA A 171 -4.37 -17.04 5.15
CA ALA A 171 -4.46 -17.80 6.39
C ALA A 171 -5.66 -18.77 6.37
N GLY A 172 -5.39 -20.07 6.59
CA GLY A 172 -6.37 -21.09 6.91
C GLY A 172 -7.11 -21.72 5.74
N GLY A 173 -6.50 -22.72 5.09
CA GLY A 173 -7.22 -23.63 4.21
C GLY A 173 -6.32 -24.32 3.19
N ARG A 174 -5.92 -25.58 3.48
CA ARG A 174 -5.28 -26.46 2.49
C ARG A 174 -6.26 -26.76 1.38
N ARG A 175 -6.06 -26.18 0.18
CA ARG A 175 -6.62 -26.69 -1.06
C ARG A 175 -5.50 -27.30 -1.92
N ARG A 176 -5.61 -28.60 -2.18
CA ARG A 176 -4.82 -29.33 -3.18
C ARG A 176 -5.18 -28.81 -4.58
N GLY A 177 -4.17 -28.50 -5.40
CA GLY A 177 -4.33 -28.18 -6.81
C GLY A 177 -3.78 -26.80 -7.15
N ALA A 178 -2.44 -26.67 -7.27
CA ALA A 178 -1.81 -25.50 -7.85
C ALA A 178 -2.04 -25.49 -9.36
N THR A 179 -3.13 -24.92 -9.83
CA THR A 179 -3.26 -24.50 -11.22
C THR A 179 -2.45 -23.22 -11.39
N LYS A 180 -1.61 -23.17 -12.45
CA LYS A 180 -0.99 -21.92 -12.91
C LYS A 180 -2.10 -20.87 -13.00
N SER A 181 -2.08 -19.85 -12.17
CA SER A 181 -3.02 -18.75 -12.33
C SER A 181 -2.70 -18.07 -13.66
N ASN A 182 -3.49 -18.40 -14.67
CA ASN A 182 -3.39 -17.72 -15.95
C ASN A 182 -3.72 -16.25 -15.70
N PRO A 183 -2.90 -15.29 -16.15
CA PRO A 183 -3.20 -13.87 -15.98
C PRO A 183 -4.60 -13.44 -16.50
N SER A 184 -5.21 -14.22 -17.39
CA SER A 184 -6.61 -14.05 -17.81
C SER A 184 -7.64 -14.35 -16.71
N ASP A 185 -7.27 -15.14 -15.69
CA ASP A 185 -8.17 -15.51 -14.59
C ASP A 185 -8.47 -14.34 -13.62
N LEU A 186 -7.84 -13.19 -13.85
CA LEU A 186 -8.11 -11.97 -13.08
C LEU A 186 -9.29 -11.16 -13.61
N ILE A 187 -9.70 -11.35 -14.88
CA ILE A 187 -10.82 -10.63 -15.47
C ILE A 187 -12.11 -11.07 -14.78
N GLY A 188 -12.95 -10.11 -14.42
CA GLY A 188 -14.20 -10.33 -13.67
C GLY A 188 -14.03 -10.36 -12.15
N ARG A 189 -12.80 -10.44 -11.63
CA ARG A 189 -12.59 -10.41 -10.18
C ARG A 189 -12.70 -9.00 -9.62
N ARG A 190 -13.34 -8.88 -8.44
CA ARG A 190 -13.39 -7.63 -7.68
C ARG A 190 -12.13 -7.49 -6.82
N VAL A 191 -11.61 -6.29 -6.76
CA VAL A 191 -10.38 -5.98 -6.02
C VAL A 191 -10.47 -4.63 -5.33
N VAL A 192 -9.92 -4.53 -4.14
CA VAL A 192 -9.52 -3.27 -3.50
C VAL A 192 -8.02 -3.15 -3.64
N ALA A 193 -7.56 -2.12 -4.30
CA ALA A 193 -6.13 -1.80 -4.44
C ALA A 193 -5.78 -0.57 -3.62
N ARG A 194 -4.59 -0.54 -3.03
CA ARG A 194 -4.07 0.61 -2.31
C ARG A 194 -2.70 1.03 -2.83
N GLY A 195 -2.48 2.32 -2.89
CA GLY A 195 -1.22 2.89 -3.37
C GLY A 195 -1.38 4.34 -3.83
N TRP A 196 -0.34 4.83 -4.46
CA TRP A 196 -0.35 6.19 -5.01
C TRP A 196 -1.01 6.20 -6.38
N LEU A 197 -2.11 6.95 -6.45
CA LEU A 197 -2.85 7.21 -7.66
C LEU A 197 -2.25 8.44 -8.35
N THR A 198 -1.86 8.30 -9.60
CA THR A 198 -1.27 9.36 -10.41
C THR A 198 -2.06 9.56 -11.69
N GLU A 199 -2.14 10.79 -12.17
CA GLU A 199 -2.73 11.11 -13.47
C GLU A 199 -1.67 11.09 -14.56
N SER A 200 -1.99 10.54 -15.71
CA SER A 200 -1.19 10.62 -16.93
C SER A 200 -2.08 10.51 -18.16
N LYS A 201 -2.01 11.50 -19.06
CA LYS A 201 -2.74 11.55 -20.34
C LYS A 201 -4.25 11.33 -20.18
N GLY A 202 -4.86 11.98 -19.19
CA GLY A 202 -6.29 11.91 -18.91
C GLY A 202 -6.75 10.61 -18.23
N ARG A 203 -5.82 9.77 -17.74
CA ARG A 203 -6.13 8.53 -17.04
C ARG A 203 -5.44 8.46 -15.68
N LEU A 204 -6.12 7.81 -14.75
CA LEU A 204 -5.58 7.53 -13.43
C LEU A 204 -4.89 6.17 -13.41
N HIS A 205 -3.73 6.14 -12.80
CA HIS A 205 -2.91 4.94 -12.69
C HIS A 205 -2.50 4.71 -11.23
N LEU A 206 -2.84 3.55 -10.69
CA LEU A 206 -2.36 3.11 -9.39
C LEU A 206 -1.28 2.04 -9.59
N ARG A 207 -0.05 2.37 -9.21
CA ARG A 207 1.07 1.43 -9.32
C ARG A 207 0.99 0.41 -8.18
N VAL A 208 1.01 -0.88 -8.56
CA VAL A 208 1.01 -2.03 -7.65
C VAL A 208 2.28 -2.83 -7.88
N SER A 209 3.18 -2.84 -6.91
CA SER A 209 4.47 -3.56 -7.02
C SER A 209 4.49 -4.88 -6.22
N HIS A 210 3.43 -5.16 -5.45
CA HIS A 210 3.32 -6.41 -4.66
C HIS A 210 1.87 -6.81 -4.43
N PRO A 211 1.52 -8.12 -4.41
CA PRO A 211 0.16 -8.60 -4.18
C PRO A 211 -0.47 -8.14 -2.85
N ALA A 212 0.32 -7.92 -1.82
CA ALA A 212 -0.16 -7.40 -0.53
C ALA A 212 -0.84 -6.02 -0.62
N MET A 213 -0.68 -5.30 -1.73
CA MET A 213 -1.39 -4.05 -2.00
C MET A 213 -2.77 -4.27 -2.62
N LEU A 214 -3.16 -5.52 -2.83
CA LEU A 214 -4.46 -5.94 -3.36
C LEU A 214 -5.22 -6.75 -2.31
N THR A 215 -6.49 -6.47 -2.12
CA THR A 215 -7.43 -7.29 -1.35
C THR A 215 -8.51 -7.76 -2.31
N TRP A 216 -8.58 -9.06 -2.55
CA TRP A 216 -9.61 -9.67 -3.40
C TRP A 216 -10.94 -9.69 -2.65
N ARG A 217 -12.02 -9.39 -3.37
CA ARG A 217 -13.39 -9.50 -2.89
C ARG A 217 -14.09 -10.61 -3.67
N ASP A 218 -14.72 -11.50 -2.97
CA ASP A 218 -15.57 -12.56 -3.55
C ASP A 218 -16.92 -11.98 -3.97
#